data_74b1af67470e560ac486ba9ba4bd29fe
#
_entry.id   74b1af67470e560ac486ba9ba4bd29fe
#
_cell.length_a   1.000
_cell.length_b   1.000
_cell.length_c   1.000
_cell.angle_alpha   90.00
_cell.angle_beta   90.00
_cell.angle_gamma   90.00
#
_symmetry.space_group_name_H-M   'P 1'
#
loop_
_entity.id
_entity.type
_entity.pdbx_description
1 polymer ?
#
loop_
_entity_poly.entity_id
_entity_poly.type
_entity_poly.pdbx_seq_one_letter_code
_entity_poly.pdbx_strand_id
1 'polypeptide(L)'
;MYFRRIDLLDKILYLLPEISLLLGILHLIVLYLFSYESPKVYSKVSRLWLQASFFFLVVFYDKSINTYYFENNAYTLLFKLLMLIFTYQALISSSSWFSAENKTGIKYLILVFLSLIISNFLISSVNIISFIILYSLLTSLNYFLLKLSPQEISKKYLNVSSLILSIMLIGFIYIFISSNQLSQYKELAGYIDIAHNDFKLYISATFLMLPLLFSLGLVPFHSLKEEEIAKSILPVSHYFAVIMPIVYWAALIKYNIFLSKAYEEYLSYSFFIIALFSIILGAIGANSRINLHRIYTHGSIYHFGVILMLLSFFNNYSNFSGFLYLLLYLITLNGLYSVFYNLKSHGEFLSSQISISGLAETRPHTTRALLISIFSLLGFPPFAGFLAEFSFINIFLQQKSYYALLIILICFLVLAKSYLEIIKTAYFEQKIKNYDTENKTIQLITLFGIMLIIVISFNPFNIIEELKDMFYVIYL
;
A
#
# COMPACT_ATOMS: atom_id res chain seq x y z
N MET A 1 37.10 -0.78 5.07
CA MET A 1 36.72 -1.50 6.30
C MET A 1 36.67 -0.54 7.48
N TYR A 2 35.56 0.24 7.63
CA TYR A 2 35.28 1.06 8.80
C TYR A 2 33.89 0.70 9.30
N PHE A 3 33.77 -0.40 10.07
CA PHE A 3 32.65 -0.54 11.01
C PHE A 3 32.90 0.50 12.12
N ARG A 4 32.29 1.70 11.99
CA ARG A 4 32.10 2.55 13.16
C ARG A 4 31.44 1.66 14.23
N ARG A 5 32.06 1.55 15.41
CA ARG A 5 31.36 1.07 16.61
C ARG A 5 30.17 2.00 16.77
N ILE A 6 29.00 1.52 16.33
CA ILE A 6 27.74 2.21 16.56
C ILE A 6 27.54 2.11 18.07
N ASP A 7 27.60 3.23 18.77
CA ASP A 7 27.39 3.27 20.20
C ASP A 7 26.02 2.66 20.52
N LEU A 8 25.93 1.99 21.68
CA LEU A 8 24.69 1.32 22.11
C LEU A 8 23.51 2.33 22.13
N LEU A 9 23.82 3.58 22.42
CA LEU A 9 22.90 4.70 22.42
C LEU A 9 22.31 4.98 21.03
N ASP A 10 23.12 4.95 19.97
CA ASP A 10 22.63 5.16 18.59
C ASP A 10 21.70 4.01 18.14
N LYS A 11 21.99 2.79 18.57
CA LYS A 11 21.10 1.63 18.31
C LYS A 11 19.74 1.77 18.99
N ILE A 12 19.71 2.27 20.24
CA ILE A 12 18.45 2.52 20.96
C ILE A 12 17.67 3.65 20.31
N LEU A 13 18.33 4.75 19.94
CA LEU A 13 17.69 5.88 19.28
C LEU A 13 17.04 5.50 17.95
N TYR A 14 17.69 4.59 17.20
CA TYR A 14 17.15 4.04 15.96
C TYR A 14 15.82 3.28 16.15
N LEU A 15 15.69 2.54 17.27
CA LEU A 15 14.51 1.73 17.57
C LEU A 15 13.38 2.49 18.27
N LEU A 16 13.58 3.78 18.59
CA LEU A 16 12.56 4.57 19.28
C LEU A 16 11.20 4.63 18.57
N PRO A 17 11.10 4.72 17.24
CA PRO A 17 9.83 4.67 16.56
C PRO A 17 9.08 3.36 16.82
N GLU A 18 9.76 2.22 16.72
CA GLU A 18 9.18 0.89 16.96
C GLU A 18 8.91 0.67 18.46
N ILE A 19 9.77 1.14 19.34
CA ILE A 19 9.56 1.11 20.81
C ILE A 19 8.32 1.91 21.19
N SER A 20 8.12 3.08 20.58
CA SER A 20 6.92 3.90 20.83
C SER A 20 5.63 3.16 20.43
N LEU A 21 5.63 2.44 19.31
CA LEU A 21 4.50 1.60 18.90
C LEU A 21 4.27 0.43 19.88
N LEU A 22 5.34 -0.21 20.37
CA LEU A 22 5.23 -1.25 21.41
C LEU A 22 4.63 -0.72 22.71
N LEU A 23 5.06 0.46 23.16
CA LEU A 23 4.47 1.13 24.33
C LEU A 23 3.00 1.47 24.07
N GLY A 24 2.65 1.84 22.84
CA GLY A 24 1.25 2.02 22.44
C GLY A 24 0.41 0.76 22.60
N ILE A 25 0.93 -0.40 22.22
CA ILE A 25 0.27 -1.70 22.41
C ILE A 25 0.10 -2.00 23.91
N LEU A 26 1.15 -1.84 24.71
CA LEU A 26 1.08 -2.05 26.14
C LEU A 26 0.04 -1.14 26.81
N HIS A 27 0.00 0.14 26.42
CA HIS A 27 -1.00 1.08 26.92
C HIS A 27 -2.43 0.65 26.56
N LEU A 28 -2.67 0.19 25.31
CA LEU A 28 -3.98 -0.32 24.90
C LEU A 28 -4.38 -1.59 25.67
N ILE A 29 -3.45 -2.50 25.95
CA ILE A 29 -3.69 -3.71 26.76
C ILE A 29 -4.05 -3.33 28.19
N VAL A 30 -3.31 -2.39 28.79
CA VAL A 30 -3.60 -1.91 30.16
C VAL A 30 -5.01 -1.31 30.23
N LEU A 31 -5.36 -0.42 29.29
CA LEU A 31 -6.72 0.15 29.24
C LEU A 31 -7.81 -0.92 29.09
N TYR A 32 -7.55 -1.96 28.32
CA TYR A 32 -8.48 -3.07 28.16
C TYR A 32 -8.65 -3.87 29.45
N LEU A 33 -7.57 -4.16 30.16
CA LEU A 33 -7.58 -4.92 31.43
C LEU A 33 -8.30 -4.17 32.55
N PHE A 34 -8.16 -2.84 32.59
CA PHE A 34 -8.87 -1.99 33.56
C PHE A 34 -10.32 -1.67 33.14
N SER A 35 -10.86 -2.38 32.15
CA SER A 35 -12.25 -2.28 31.70
C SER A 35 -12.69 -0.85 31.32
N TYR A 36 -11.79 -0.07 30.74
CA TYR A 36 -12.11 1.26 30.22
C TYR A 36 -12.93 1.11 28.94
N GLU A 37 -14.24 1.23 29.04
CA GLU A 37 -15.18 0.85 27.96
C GLU A 37 -15.35 1.93 26.87
N SER A 38 -14.54 2.99 26.83
CA SER A 38 -14.73 4.08 25.85
C SER A 38 -13.90 3.87 24.57
N PRO A 39 -14.52 3.52 23.43
CA PRO A 39 -13.82 3.35 22.15
C PRO A 39 -13.11 4.62 21.69
N LYS A 40 -13.64 5.79 22.05
CA LYS A 40 -13.02 7.09 21.77
C LYS A 40 -11.65 7.24 22.44
N VAL A 41 -11.47 6.67 23.63
CA VAL A 41 -10.18 6.71 24.34
C VAL A 41 -9.16 5.84 23.63
N TYR A 42 -9.51 4.62 23.24
CA TYR A 42 -8.62 3.73 22.48
C TYR A 42 -8.11 4.38 21.19
N SER A 43 -9.03 5.00 20.42
CA SER A 43 -8.66 5.72 19.20
C SER A 43 -7.77 6.94 19.46
N LYS A 44 -7.99 7.69 20.56
CA LYS A 44 -7.11 8.82 20.93
C LYS A 44 -5.72 8.35 21.33
N VAL A 45 -5.63 7.33 22.19
CA VAL A 45 -4.34 6.77 22.64
C VAL A 45 -3.53 6.23 21.46
N SER A 46 -4.17 5.48 20.56
CA SER A 46 -3.50 4.98 19.35
C SER A 46 -2.91 6.11 18.51
N ARG A 47 -3.66 7.20 18.31
CA ARG A 47 -3.17 8.35 17.55
C ARG A 47 -2.00 9.05 18.23
N LEU A 48 -2.00 9.19 19.55
CA LEU A 48 -0.87 9.77 20.30
C LEU A 48 0.41 8.95 20.12
N TRP A 49 0.33 7.65 20.20
CA TRP A 49 1.51 6.78 19.99
C TRP A 49 1.99 6.76 18.54
N LEU A 50 1.10 6.88 17.55
CA LEU A 50 1.50 7.09 16.16
C LEU A 50 2.22 8.43 15.96
N GLN A 51 1.73 9.50 16.57
CA GLN A 51 2.40 10.81 16.54
C GLN A 51 3.77 10.76 17.22
N ALA A 52 3.92 10.04 18.32
CA ALA A 52 5.21 9.82 18.97
C ALA A 52 6.18 9.07 18.04
N SER A 53 5.72 7.99 17.39
CA SER A 53 6.53 7.25 16.43
C SER A 53 6.97 8.11 15.24
N PHE A 54 6.05 8.91 14.69
CA PHE A 54 6.35 9.86 13.63
C PHE A 54 7.40 10.90 14.07
N PHE A 55 7.22 11.48 15.26
CA PHE A 55 8.16 12.44 15.82
C PHE A 55 9.57 11.85 15.94
N PHE A 56 9.71 10.64 16.47
CA PHE A 56 11.01 9.98 16.58
C PHE A 56 11.64 9.68 15.23
N LEU A 57 10.86 9.29 14.21
CA LEU A 57 11.38 9.10 12.85
C LEU A 57 11.93 10.40 12.26
N VAL A 58 11.28 11.53 12.49
CA VAL A 58 11.72 12.83 11.96
C VAL A 58 12.93 13.36 12.73
N VAL A 59 12.94 13.27 14.07
CA VAL A 59 14.02 13.79 14.90
C VAL A 59 15.35 13.03 14.70
N PHE A 60 15.26 11.73 14.48
CA PHE A 60 16.46 10.88 14.29
C PHE A 60 16.75 10.55 12.82
N TYR A 61 16.24 11.36 11.92
CA TYR A 61 16.41 11.25 10.48
C TYR A 61 17.86 11.10 10.02
N ASP A 62 18.80 11.89 10.57
CA ASP A 62 20.20 11.94 10.14
C ASP A 62 21.04 10.72 10.59
N LYS A 63 20.46 9.83 11.39
CA LYS A 63 21.17 8.65 11.89
C LYS A 63 20.99 7.47 10.96
N SER A 64 21.83 7.38 9.92
CA SER A 64 21.93 6.17 9.10
C SER A 64 22.57 5.04 9.90
N ILE A 65 21.87 3.93 10.05
CA ILE A 65 22.41 2.72 10.69
C ILE A 65 22.37 1.59 9.67
N ASN A 66 23.54 1.01 9.44
CA ASN A 66 23.70 -0.18 8.62
C ASN A 66 24.15 -1.33 9.51
N THR A 67 23.26 -2.29 9.71
CA THR A 67 23.56 -3.56 10.36
C THR A 67 23.56 -4.68 9.33
N TYR A 68 23.97 -5.87 9.72
CA TYR A 68 23.92 -7.04 8.84
C TYR A 68 22.51 -7.38 8.33
N TYR A 69 21.47 -7.09 9.12
CA TYR A 69 20.08 -7.44 8.80
C TYR A 69 19.23 -6.26 8.37
N PHE A 70 19.51 -5.05 8.84
CA PHE A 70 18.68 -3.88 8.68
C PHE A 70 19.49 -2.64 8.32
N GLU A 71 18.93 -1.84 7.42
CA GLU A 71 19.46 -0.56 7.00
C GLU A 71 18.41 0.53 7.20
N ASN A 72 18.83 1.67 7.76
CA ASN A 72 18.01 2.87 7.81
C ASN A 72 18.65 3.97 6.96
N ASN A 73 18.01 4.32 5.89
CA ASN A 73 18.41 5.37 4.95
C ASN A 73 17.21 6.22 4.57
N ALA A 74 17.41 7.26 3.76
CA ALA A 74 16.33 8.16 3.35
C ALA A 74 15.19 7.42 2.63
N TYR A 75 15.48 6.38 1.84
CA TYR A 75 14.49 5.54 1.19
C TYR A 75 13.58 4.83 2.21
N THR A 76 14.17 4.14 3.19
CA THR A 76 13.40 3.41 4.22
C THR A 76 12.58 4.37 5.08
N LEU A 77 13.15 5.53 5.41
CA LEU A 77 12.46 6.58 6.15
C LEU A 77 11.23 7.08 5.39
N LEU A 78 11.37 7.36 4.08
CA LEU A 78 10.29 7.82 3.23
C LEU A 78 9.08 6.89 3.30
N PHE A 79 9.28 5.59 3.11
CA PHE A 79 8.19 4.62 3.15
C PHE A 79 7.61 4.43 4.56
N LYS A 80 8.43 4.45 5.62
CA LYS A 80 7.96 4.42 7.01
C LYS A 80 7.09 5.64 7.35
N LEU A 81 7.50 6.84 6.95
CA LEU A 81 6.72 8.07 7.15
C LEU A 81 5.37 8.01 6.42
N LEU A 82 5.37 7.61 5.15
CA LEU A 82 4.13 7.46 4.38
C LEU A 82 3.18 6.46 5.05
N MET A 83 3.68 5.32 5.50
CA MET A 83 2.88 4.30 6.19
C MET A 83 2.26 4.86 7.48
N LEU A 84 3.00 5.60 8.31
CA LEU A 84 2.48 6.21 9.53
C LEU A 84 1.43 7.29 9.25
N ILE A 85 1.66 8.16 8.24
CA ILE A 85 0.72 9.21 7.84
C ILE A 85 -0.61 8.62 7.41
N PHE A 86 -0.60 7.63 6.51
CA PHE A 86 -1.83 7.00 6.03
C PHE A 86 -2.53 6.19 7.13
N THR A 87 -1.78 5.52 8.01
CA THR A 87 -2.37 4.84 9.16
C THR A 87 -3.02 5.83 10.12
N TYR A 88 -2.38 6.94 10.40
CA TYR A 88 -2.94 8.00 11.26
C TYR A 88 -4.27 8.51 10.68
N GLN A 89 -4.33 8.80 9.39
CA GLN A 89 -5.55 9.23 8.72
C GLN A 89 -6.63 8.13 8.75
N ALA A 90 -6.25 6.87 8.51
CA ALA A 90 -7.16 5.73 8.58
C ALA A 90 -7.77 5.56 9.98
N LEU A 91 -6.98 5.73 11.05
CA LEU A 91 -7.48 5.65 12.43
C LEU A 91 -8.43 6.80 12.80
N ILE A 92 -8.24 7.99 12.26
CA ILE A 92 -9.18 9.07 12.48
C ILE A 92 -10.50 8.79 11.74
N SER A 93 -10.42 8.36 10.48
CA SER A 93 -11.60 8.05 9.64
C SER A 93 -12.41 6.89 10.22
N SER A 94 -11.74 5.85 10.74
CA SER A 94 -12.39 4.68 11.35
C SER A 94 -12.95 4.92 12.75
N SER A 95 -12.72 6.08 13.35
CA SER A 95 -13.20 6.39 14.72
C SER A 95 -14.72 6.25 14.88
N SER A 96 -15.49 6.50 13.83
CA SER A 96 -16.96 6.31 13.82
C SER A 96 -17.39 4.83 13.78
N TRP A 97 -16.54 3.95 13.25
CA TRP A 97 -16.78 2.50 13.23
C TRP A 97 -16.57 1.90 14.62
N PHE A 98 -15.49 2.32 15.31
CA PHE A 98 -15.19 1.84 16.67
C PHE A 98 -16.21 2.27 17.73
N SER A 99 -17.01 3.30 17.47
CA SER A 99 -18.05 3.72 18.44
C SER A 99 -19.16 2.69 18.59
N ALA A 100 -19.32 1.77 17.64
CA ALA A 100 -20.36 0.76 17.63
C ALA A 100 -19.93 -0.60 18.25
N GLU A 101 -18.62 -0.93 18.21
CA GLU A 101 -18.10 -2.25 18.62
C GLU A 101 -16.80 -2.17 19.41
N ASN A 102 -16.90 -2.17 20.74
CA ASN A 102 -15.75 -1.99 21.65
C ASN A 102 -14.67 -3.08 21.57
N LYS A 103 -15.08 -4.37 21.56
CA LYS A 103 -14.12 -5.49 21.66
C LYS A 103 -13.38 -5.77 20.36
N THR A 104 -14.02 -5.64 19.20
CA THR A 104 -13.41 -5.82 17.90
C THR A 104 -12.47 -4.67 17.57
N GLY A 105 -12.81 -3.45 18.00
CA GLY A 105 -12.02 -2.24 17.79
C GLY A 105 -10.64 -2.32 18.42
N ILE A 106 -10.52 -2.74 19.68
CA ILE A 106 -9.21 -2.83 20.34
C ILE A 106 -8.32 -3.92 19.73
N LYS A 107 -8.90 -5.07 19.35
CA LYS A 107 -8.17 -6.13 18.64
C LYS A 107 -7.60 -5.63 17.32
N TYR A 108 -8.39 -4.88 16.56
CA TYR A 108 -7.94 -4.25 15.33
C TYR A 108 -6.75 -3.30 15.58
N LEU A 109 -6.83 -2.40 16.56
CA LEU A 109 -5.77 -1.45 16.89
C LEU A 109 -4.46 -2.16 17.28
N ILE A 110 -4.53 -3.17 18.13
CA ILE A 110 -3.35 -3.96 18.54
C ILE A 110 -2.71 -4.66 17.32
N LEU A 111 -3.53 -5.30 16.47
CA LEU A 111 -3.04 -5.99 15.27
C LEU A 111 -2.42 -5.02 14.26
N VAL A 112 -3.01 -3.85 14.07
CA VAL A 112 -2.43 -2.79 13.21
C VAL A 112 -1.10 -2.31 13.76
N PHE A 113 -0.97 -2.05 15.06
CA PHE A 113 0.31 -1.62 15.65
C PHE A 113 1.40 -2.69 15.52
N LEU A 114 1.06 -3.96 15.77
CA LEU A 114 1.99 -5.08 15.56
C LEU A 114 2.42 -5.17 14.09
N SER A 115 1.47 -5.01 13.15
CA SER A 115 1.78 -5.04 11.73
C SER A 115 2.65 -3.86 11.30
N LEU A 116 2.46 -2.66 11.87
CA LEU A 116 3.32 -1.49 11.62
C LEU A 116 4.76 -1.73 12.06
N ILE A 117 4.96 -2.32 13.24
CA ILE A 117 6.30 -2.65 13.74
C ILE A 117 7.01 -3.63 12.79
N ILE A 118 6.33 -4.73 12.42
CA ILE A 118 6.90 -5.72 11.51
C ILE A 118 7.15 -5.11 10.13
N SER A 119 6.25 -4.25 9.65
CA SER A 119 6.39 -3.54 8.38
C SER A 119 7.59 -2.58 8.37
N ASN A 120 7.83 -1.85 9.46
CA ASN A 120 9.01 -0.99 9.60
C ASN A 120 10.31 -1.78 9.46
N PHE A 121 10.40 -2.95 10.12
CA PHE A 121 11.56 -3.82 9.97
C PHE A 121 11.67 -4.44 8.57
N LEU A 122 10.54 -4.80 7.96
CA LEU A 122 10.52 -5.39 6.61
C LEU A 122 11.01 -4.38 5.56
N ILE A 123 10.59 -3.12 5.63
CA ILE A 123 11.08 -2.02 4.77
C ILE A 123 12.60 -1.83 4.96
N SER A 124 13.09 -1.95 6.18
CA SER A 124 14.51 -1.77 6.52
C SER A 124 15.37 -3.02 6.23
N SER A 125 14.79 -4.18 5.92
CA SER A 125 15.54 -5.43 5.73
C SER A 125 16.48 -5.34 4.52
N VAL A 126 17.73 -5.82 4.70
CA VAL A 126 18.77 -5.92 3.64
C VAL A 126 19.26 -7.35 3.46
N ASN A 127 18.60 -8.29 4.12
CA ASN A 127 18.98 -9.70 4.14
C ASN A 127 17.73 -10.54 3.81
N ILE A 128 17.88 -11.54 2.94
CA ILE A 128 16.75 -12.40 2.52
C ILE A 128 16.17 -13.17 3.71
N ILE A 129 16.99 -13.59 4.67
CA ILE A 129 16.50 -14.33 5.85
C ILE A 129 15.58 -13.44 6.69
N SER A 130 16.03 -12.19 6.97
CA SER A 130 15.16 -11.23 7.70
C SER A 130 13.89 -10.91 6.93
N PHE A 131 13.96 -10.77 5.61
CA PHE A 131 12.78 -10.56 4.75
C PHE A 131 11.78 -11.70 4.88
N ILE A 132 12.21 -12.97 4.77
CA ILE A 132 11.33 -14.14 4.84
C ILE A 132 10.64 -14.25 6.21
N ILE A 133 11.39 -14.06 7.29
CA ILE A 133 10.85 -14.12 8.65
C ILE A 133 9.81 -13.00 8.85
N LEU A 134 10.14 -11.77 8.50
CA LEU A 134 9.24 -10.63 8.69
C LEU A 134 8.01 -10.71 7.77
N TYR A 135 8.17 -11.15 6.53
CA TYR A 135 7.06 -11.35 5.62
C TYR A 135 6.11 -12.46 6.13
N SER A 136 6.64 -13.58 6.64
CA SER A 136 5.81 -14.66 7.21
C SER A 136 5.07 -14.22 8.46
N LEU A 137 5.69 -13.41 9.34
CA LEU A 137 5.02 -12.81 10.49
C LEU A 137 3.93 -11.82 10.05
N LEU A 138 4.19 -10.99 9.04
CA LEU A 138 3.22 -10.02 8.53
C LEU A 138 2.01 -10.72 7.90
N THR A 139 2.23 -11.80 7.12
CA THR A 139 1.13 -12.59 6.56
C THR A 139 0.29 -13.27 7.63
N SER A 140 0.90 -13.74 8.72
CA SER A 140 0.16 -14.28 9.86
C SER A 140 -0.69 -13.22 10.56
N LEU A 141 -0.19 -11.99 10.74
CA LEU A 141 -0.99 -10.87 11.29
C LEU A 141 -2.13 -10.48 10.35
N ASN A 142 -1.89 -10.45 9.04
CA ASN A 142 -2.93 -10.20 8.05
C ASN A 142 -4.07 -11.23 8.12
N TYR A 143 -3.75 -12.50 8.35
CA TYR A 143 -4.76 -13.52 8.62
C TYR A 143 -5.61 -13.19 9.86
N PHE A 144 -4.97 -12.76 10.96
CA PHE A 144 -5.72 -12.37 12.17
C PHE A 144 -6.56 -11.11 11.97
N LEU A 145 -6.10 -10.15 11.16
CA LEU A 145 -6.90 -8.98 10.77
C LEU A 145 -8.12 -9.38 9.94
N LEU A 146 -7.95 -10.27 8.95
CA LEU A 146 -9.06 -10.79 8.15
C LEU A 146 -10.05 -11.62 8.97
N LYS A 147 -9.61 -12.24 10.07
CA LYS A 147 -10.49 -12.97 10.99
C LYS A 147 -11.47 -12.06 11.76
N LEU A 148 -11.25 -10.75 11.78
CA LEU A 148 -12.22 -9.76 12.26
C LEU A 148 -13.41 -9.56 11.30
N SER A 149 -13.30 -10.07 10.08
CA SER A 149 -14.28 -10.09 9.00
C SER A 149 -14.89 -11.50 8.83
N PRO A 150 -15.78 -11.75 7.86
CA PRO A 150 -16.35 -13.10 7.66
C PRO A 150 -15.28 -14.19 7.50
N GLN A 151 -15.44 -15.31 8.21
CA GLN A 151 -14.42 -16.37 8.37
C GLN A 151 -13.99 -17.03 7.04
N GLU A 152 -14.84 -17.03 6.02
CA GLU A 152 -14.51 -17.63 4.72
C GLU A 152 -13.28 -16.98 4.07
N ILE A 153 -13.15 -15.65 4.20
CA ILE A 153 -12.05 -14.88 3.60
C ILE A 153 -10.73 -15.24 4.28
N SER A 154 -10.72 -15.28 5.61
CA SER A 154 -9.51 -15.59 6.37
C SER A 154 -9.01 -17.00 6.10
N LYS A 155 -9.91 -18.00 5.92
CA LYS A 155 -9.53 -19.37 5.55
C LYS A 155 -8.92 -19.45 4.15
N LYS A 156 -9.54 -18.79 3.15
CA LYS A 156 -9.00 -18.72 1.79
C LYS A 156 -7.63 -18.06 1.77
N TYR A 157 -7.49 -16.93 2.48
CA TYR A 157 -6.22 -16.22 2.61
C TYR A 157 -5.14 -17.12 3.21
N LEU A 158 -5.44 -17.84 4.29
CA LEU A 158 -4.49 -18.74 4.95
C LEU A 158 -4.00 -19.85 3.99
N ASN A 159 -4.91 -20.49 3.26
CA ASN A 159 -4.57 -21.56 2.34
C ASN A 159 -3.65 -21.07 1.21
N VAL A 160 -3.98 -19.92 0.59
CA VAL A 160 -3.18 -19.40 -0.51
C VAL A 160 -1.87 -18.81 -0.01
N SER A 161 -1.87 -18.06 1.09
CA SER A 161 -0.64 -17.49 1.65
C SER A 161 0.35 -18.56 2.13
N SER A 162 -0.12 -19.68 2.71
CA SER A 162 0.74 -20.80 3.10
C SER A 162 1.40 -21.48 1.89
N LEU A 163 0.67 -21.64 0.80
CA LEU A 163 1.23 -22.16 -0.45
C LEU A 163 2.29 -21.22 -1.02
N ILE A 164 2.01 -19.92 -1.05
CA ILE A 164 2.95 -18.90 -1.55
C ILE A 164 4.22 -18.84 -0.67
N LEU A 165 4.07 -18.93 0.66
CA LEU A 165 5.21 -19.00 1.57
C LEU A 165 6.06 -20.25 1.32
N SER A 166 5.45 -21.41 1.02
CA SER A 166 6.17 -22.64 0.68
C SER A 166 6.98 -22.47 -0.61
N ILE A 167 6.42 -21.85 -1.65
CA ILE A 167 7.11 -21.54 -2.90
C ILE A 167 8.29 -20.60 -2.64
N MET A 168 8.08 -19.56 -1.86
CA MET A 168 9.15 -18.62 -1.47
C MET A 168 10.31 -19.33 -0.76
N LEU A 169 10.02 -20.26 0.15
CA LEU A 169 11.04 -21.02 0.86
C LEU A 169 11.83 -21.92 -0.08
N ILE A 170 11.19 -22.54 -1.09
CA ILE A 170 11.89 -23.32 -2.11
C ILE A 170 12.87 -22.45 -2.90
N GLY A 171 12.42 -21.26 -3.34
CA GLY A 171 13.28 -20.29 -4.03
C GLY A 171 14.45 -19.84 -3.16
N PHE A 172 14.21 -19.53 -1.89
CA PHE A 172 15.25 -19.18 -0.93
C PHE A 172 16.29 -20.27 -0.72
N ILE A 173 15.84 -21.51 -0.45
CA ILE A 173 16.73 -22.65 -0.21
C ILE A 173 17.70 -22.84 -1.38
N TYR A 174 17.17 -22.75 -2.62
CA TYR A 174 18.00 -22.92 -3.79
C TYR A 174 19.05 -21.81 -3.93
N ILE A 175 18.68 -20.52 -3.80
CA ILE A 175 19.61 -19.39 -3.87
C ILE A 175 20.65 -19.50 -2.75
N PHE A 176 20.23 -19.81 -1.54
CA PHE A 176 21.09 -19.88 -0.38
C PHE A 176 22.15 -20.99 -0.50
N ILE A 177 21.78 -22.16 -1.00
CA ILE A 177 22.74 -23.26 -1.23
C ILE A 177 23.68 -22.93 -2.38
N SER A 178 23.15 -22.44 -3.52
CA SER A 178 23.97 -22.16 -4.71
C SER A 178 24.94 -21.00 -4.51
N SER A 179 24.60 -20.01 -3.69
CA SER A 179 25.44 -18.85 -3.37
C SER A 179 26.42 -19.06 -2.22
N ASN A 180 26.65 -20.30 -1.78
CA ASN A 180 27.50 -20.59 -0.61
C ASN A 180 27.07 -19.85 0.65
N GLN A 181 25.76 -19.86 0.94
CA GLN A 181 25.13 -19.29 2.12
C GLN A 181 25.14 -17.75 2.21
N LEU A 182 25.33 -17.06 1.09
CA LEU A 182 25.14 -15.61 1.04
C LEU A 182 23.67 -15.26 1.30
N SER A 183 23.43 -14.20 2.07
CA SER A 183 22.09 -13.79 2.46
C SER A 183 21.82 -12.29 2.34
N GLN A 184 22.86 -11.46 2.27
CA GLN A 184 22.70 -10.02 2.02
C GLN A 184 22.37 -9.73 0.56
N TYR A 185 21.46 -8.79 0.29
CA TYR A 185 21.09 -8.44 -1.08
C TYR A 185 22.27 -8.00 -1.94
N LYS A 186 23.19 -7.18 -1.40
CA LYS A 186 24.38 -6.69 -2.15
C LYS A 186 25.34 -7.82 -2.50
N GLU A 187 25.58 -8.76 -1.59
CA GLU A 187 26.45 -9.92 -1.83
C GLU A 187 25.83 -10.88 -2.84
N LEU A 188 24.54 -11.13 -2.71
CA LEU A 188 23.77 -11.96 -3.64
C LEU A 188 23.73 -11.36 -5.04
N ALA A 189 23.55 -10.04 -5.17
CA ALA A 189 23.62 -9.37 -6.46
C ALA A 189 24.97 -9.62 -7.14
N GLY A 190 26.09 -9.47 -6.43
CA GLY A 190 27.43 -9.78 -6.97
C GLY A 190 27.61 -11.25 -7.36
N TYR A 191 27.05 -12.20 -6.59
CA TYR A 191 27.08 -13.62 -6.95
C TYR A 191 26.27 -13.90 -8.22
N ILE A 192 25.06 -13.33 -8.32
CA ILE A 192 24.18 -13.50 -9.46
C ILE A 192 24.79 -12.92 -10.74
N ASP A 193 25.48 -11.76 -10.63
CA ASP A 193 26.19 -11.13 -11.76
C ASP A 193 27.32 -12.04 -12.32
N ILE A 194 27.94 -12.87 -11.49
CA ILE A 194 28.97 -13.83 -11.91
C ILE A 194 28.36 -15.11 -12.47
N ALA A 195 27.24 -15.58 -11.92
CA ALA A 195 26.58 -16.83 -12.26
C ALA A 195 25.68 -16.71 -13.49
N HIS A 196 26.01 -15.84 -14.45
CA HIS A 196 25.25 -15.60 -15.67
C HIS A 196 24.76 -16.89 -16.33
N ASN A 197 23.44 -16.92 -16.70
CA ASN A 197 22.74 -17.98 -17.42
C ASN A 197 22.31 -19.23 -16.63
N ASP A 198 22.31 -19.23 -15.30
CA ASP A 198 21.66 -20.32 -14.57
C ASP A 198 20.14 -20.11 -14.49
N PHE A 199 19.41 -20.85 -15.36
CA PHE A 199 17.94 -20.84 -15.39
C PHE A 199 17.28 -21.16 -14.04
N LYS A 200 17.93 -21.98 -13.21
CA LYS A 200 17.42 -22.33 -11.88
C LYS A 200 17.50 -21.15 -10.92
N LEU A 201 18.53 -20.31 -11.00
CA LEU A 201 18.60 -19.07 -10.20
C LEU A 201 17.51 -18.08 -10.61
N TYR A 202 17.21 -17.97 -11.92
CA TYR A 202 16.08 -17.17 -12.38
C TYR A 202 14.74 -17.63 -11.79
N ILE A 203 14.44 -18.94 -11.83
CA ILE A 203 13.23 -19.49 -11.19
C ILE A 203 13.20 -19.15 -9.69
N SER A 204 14.33 -19.29 -9.02
CA SER A 204 14.42 -18.99 -7.59
C SER A 204 14.18 -17.52 -7.28
N ALA A 205 14.71 -16.60 -8.10
CA ALA A 205 14.44 -15.17 -7.99
C ALA A 205 12.95 -14.85 -8.20
N THR A 206 12.30 -15.48 -9.20
CA THR A 206 10.85 -15.32 -9.42
C THR A 206 10.04 -15.85 -8.23
N PHE A 207 10.43 -16.95 -7.62
CA PHE A 207 9.77 -17.52 -6.44
C PHE A 207 9.88 -16.60 -5.21
N LEU A 208 10.98 -15.89 -5.04
CA LEU A 208 11.14 -14.90 -3.97
C LEU A 208 10.26 -13.65 -4.16
N MET A 209 9.93 -13.29 -5.41
CA MET A 209 9.06 -12.14 -5.69
C MET A 209 7.57 -12.46 -5.62
N LEU A 210 7.21 -13.71 -5.85
CA LEU A 210 5.82 -14.17 -5.94
C LEU A 210 4.97 -13.77 -4.71
N PRO A 211 5.49 -13.82 -3.46
CA PRO A 211 4.80 -13.32 -2.29
C PRO A 211 4.40 -11.85 -2.35
N LEU A 212 5.25 -10.99 -2.89
CA LEU A 212 4.98 -9.56 -3.02
C LEU A 212 3.88 -9.30 -4.07
N LEU A 213 3.95 -9.99 -5.21
CA LEU A 213 2.91 -9.93 -6.25
C LEU A 213 1.56 -10.43 -5.73
N PHE A 214 1.55 -11.51 -4.93
CA PHE A 214 0.39 -12.03 -4.22
C PHE A 214 -0.22 -10.98 -3.29
N SER A 215 0.58 -10.38 -2.43
CA SER A 215 0.13 -9.40 -1.44
C SER A 215 -0.41 -8.12 -2.08
N LEU A 216 0.12 -7.72 -3.24
CA LEU A 216 -0.39 -6.60 -4.04
C LEU A 216 -1.69 -6.96 -4.79
N GLY A 217 -2.00 -8.25 -4.93
CA GLY A 217 -3.18 -8.71 -5.66
C GLY A 217 -3.04 -8.62 -7.18
N LEU A 218 -1.81 -8.68 -7.69
CA LEU A 218 -1.55 -8.76 -9.11
C LEU A 218 -1.94 -10.13 -9.66
N VAL A 219 -2.14 -10.23 -10.97
CA VAL A 219 -2.50 -11.51 -11.60
C VAL A 219 -1.38 -12.53 -11.38
N PRO A 220 -1.72 -13.78 -10.98
CA PRO A 220 -3.05 -14.42 -10.97
C PRO A 220 -3.87 -14.24 -9.66
N PHE A 221 -3.38 -13.52 -8.66
CA PHE A 221 -3.97 -13.47 -7.31
C PHE A 221 -5.06 -12.40 -7.12
N HIS A 222 -5.46 -11.72 -8.18
CA HIS A 222 -6.42 -10.60 -8.16
C HIS A 222 -7.78 -10.93 -7.55
N SER A 223 -8.28 -12.15 -7.76
CA SER A 223 -9.60 -12.56 -7.24
C SER A 223 -9.63 -12.68 -5.71
N LEU A 224 -8.52 -13.13 -5.10
CA LEU A 224 -8.42 -13.16 -3.65
C LEU A 224 -8.38 -11.75 -3.08
N LYS A 225 -7.63 -10.83 -3.71
CA LYS A 225 -7.53 -9.42 -3.31
C LYS A 225 -8.88 -8.72 -3.39
N GLU A 226 -9.68 -9.02 -4.41
CA GLU A 226 -11.06 -8.54 -4.51
C GLU A 226 -11.89 -8.97 -3.30
N GLU A 227 -11.81 -10.25 -2.89
CA GLU A 227 -12.53 -10.74 -1.72
C GLU A 227 -12.01 -10.11 -0.42
N GLU A 228 -10.70 -9.97 -0.24
CA GLU A 228 -10.07 -9.34 0.94
C GLU A 228 -10.60 -7.93 1.18
N ILE A 229 -10.68 -7.12 0.13
CA ILE A 229 -11.09 -5.72 0.24
C ILE A 229 -12.62 -5.59 0.27
N ALA A 230 -13.34 -6.28 -0.62
CA ALA A 230 -14.77 -6.07 -0.79
C ALA A 230 -15.65 -6.71 0.28
N LYS A 231 -15.20 -7.82 0.89
CA LYS A 231 -15.97 -8.54 1.92
C LYS A 231 -15.49 -8.26 3.35
N SER A 232 -14.38 -7.55 3.52
CA SER A 232 -13.87 -7.19 4.84
C SER A 232 -14.64 -6.01 5.44
N ILE A 233 -14.62 -5.92 6.77
CA ILE A 233 -15.09 -4.72 7.47
C ILE A 233 -14.28 -3.49 7.01
N LEU A 234 -14.92 -2.33 6.94
CA LEU A 234 -14.37 -1.14 6.32
C LEU A 234 -12.96 -0.73 6.82
N PRO A 235 -12.61 -0.78 8.14
CA PRO A 235 -11.26 -0.50 8.60
C PRO A 235 -10.21 -1.50 8.09
N VAL A 236 -10.55 -2.78 8.00
CA VAL A 236 -9.67 -3.83 7.46
C VAL A 236 -9.51 -3.68 5.95
N SER A 237 -10.60 -3.38 5.24
CA SER A 237 -10.59 -3.04 3.81
C SER A 237 -9.65 -1.86 3.51
N HIS A 238 -9.75 -0.78 4.29
CA HIS A 238 -8.89 0.41 4.17
C HIS A 238 -7.40 0.06 4.40
N TYR A 239 -7.11 -0.74 5.42
CA TYR A 239 -5.76 -1.20 5.73
C TYR A 239 -5.14 -1.98 4.56
N PHE A 240 -5.87 -2.94 3.98
CA PHE A 240 -5.39 -3.74 2.85
C PHE A 240 -5.32 -2.99 1.52
N ALA A 241 -6.17 -1.98 1.33
CA ALA A 241 -6.20 -1.21 0.08
C ALA A 241 -5.14 -0.10 0.04
N VAL A 242 -4.80 0.52 1.17
CA VAL A 242 -3.96 1.73 1.20
C VAL A 242 -2.65 1.51 1.96
N ILE A 243 -2.68 0.92 3.16
CA ILE A 243 -1.52 0.86 4.05
C ILE A 243 -0.56 -0.25 3.62
N MET A 244 -1.06 -1.47 3.41
CA MET A 244 -0.22 -2.61 3.05
C MET A 244 0.50 -2.48 1.71
N PRO A 245 -0.11 -1.92 0.65
CA PRO A 245 0.60 -1.71 -0.61
C PRO A 245 1.90 -0.90 -0.46
N ILE A 246 1.97 0.08 0.47
CA ILE A 246 3.19 0.86 0.74
C ILE A 246 4.36 -0.07 1.08
N VAL A 247 4.12 -1.01 1.98
CA VAL A 247 5.13 -1.96 2.48
C VAL A 247 5.59 -2.90 1.38
N TYR A 248 4.63 -3.48 0.65
CA TYR A 248 4.94 -4.46 -0.39
C TYR A 248 5.61 -3.84 -1.61
N TRP A 249 5.22 -2.62 -2.00
CA TRP A 249 5.89 -1.88 -3.07
C TRP A 249 7.30 -1.44 -2.65
N ALA A 250 7.50 -0.99 -1.40
CA ALA A 250 8.84 -0.69 -0.90
C ALA A 250 9.76 -1.91 -0.98
N ALA A 251 9.27 -3.07 -0.55
CA ALA A 251 10.04 -4.32 -0.62
C ALA A 251 10.28 -4.75 -2.08
N LEU A 252 9.29 -4.63 -2.97
CA LEU A 252 9.40 -5.01 -4.38
C LEU A 252 10.39 -4.12 -5.14
N ILE A 253 10.34 -2.81 -4.94
CA ILE A 253 11.28 -1.87 -5.55
C ILE A 253 12.70 -2.18 -5.07
N LYS A 254 12.89 -2.40 -3.77
CA LYS A 254 14.18 -2.76 -3.20
C LYS A 254 14.72 -4.06 -3.78
N TYR A 255 13.86 -5.08 -3.88
CA TYR A 255 14.18 -6.35 -4.52
C TYR A 255 14.58 -6.14 -5.99
N ASN A 256 13.81 -5.36 -6.73
CA ASN A 256 14.06 -5.05 -8.13
C ASN A 256 15.45 -4.41 -8.35
N ILE A 257 15.85 -3.50 -7.47
CA ILE A 257 17.11 -2.78 -7.59
C ILE A 257 18.32 -3.70 -7.30
N PHE A 258 18.25 -4.54 -6.27
CA PHE A 258 19.39 -5.30 -5.80
C PHE A 258 19.57 -6.68 -6.46
N LEU A 259 18.48 -7.36 -6.77
CA LEU A 259 18.53 -8.75 -7.23
C LEU A 259 18.28 -8.94 -8.73
N SER A 260 17.89 -7.86 -9.43
CA SER A 260 17.42 -7.99 -10.80
C SER A 260 18.46 -7.69 -11.86
N LYS A 261 19.56 -6.98 -11.54
CA LYS A 261 20.56 -6.57 -12.55
C LYS A 261 21.07 -7.73 -13.42
N ALA A 262 21.31 -8.88 -12.81
CA ALA A 262 21.83 -10.05 -13.53
C ALA A 262 20.74 -10.78 -14.35
N TYR A 263 19.47 -10.63 -13.96
CA TYR A 263 18.33 -11.27 -14.64
C TYR A 263 17.36 -10.26 -15.24
N GLU A 264 17.83 -9.04 -15.48
CA GLU A 264 17.02 -7.93 -15.97
C GLU A 264 16.17 -8.32 -17.18
N GLU A 265 16.75 -9.00 -18.15
CA GLU A 265 16.05 -9.42 -19.37
C GLU A 265 14.88 -10.37 -19.08
N TYR A 266 15.08 -11.41 -18.29
CA TYR A 266 14.04 -12.42 -17.98
C TYR A 266 12.98 -11.85 -17.03
N LEU A 267 13.38 -11.09 -16.01
CA LEU A 267 12.46 -10.49 -15.05
C LEU A 267 11.64 -9.37 -15.72
N SER A 268 12.21 -8.62 -16.65
CA SER A 268 11.48 -7.60 -17.40
C SER A 268 10.31 -8.19 -18.17
N TYR A 269 10.52 -9.32 -18.89
CA TYR A 269 9.44 -10.03 -19.57
C TYR A 269 8.37 -10.55 -18.62
N SER A 270 8.75 -11.15 -17.49
CA SER A 270 7.78 -11.67 -16.52
C SER A 270 6.98 -10.56 -15.88
N PHE A 271 7.61 -9.45 -15.49
CA PHE A 271 6.91 -8.27 -14.99
C PHE A 271 5.98 -7.67 -16.03
N PHE A 272 6.44 -7.55 -17.25
CA PHE A 272 5.63 -7.03 -18.35
C PHE A 272 4.37 -7.86 -18.58
N ILE A 273 4.48 -9.19 -18.63
CA ILE A 273 3.36 -10.11 -18.83
C ILE A 273 2.36 -10.02 -17.67
N ILE A 274 2.83 -10.11 -16.42
CA ILE A 274 1.97 -10.02 -15.24
C ILE A 274 1.28 -8.65 -15.17
N ALA A 275 1.99 -7.59 -15.48
CA ALA A 275 1.47 -6.22 -15.52
C ALA A 275 0.38 -6.08 -16.58
N LEU A 276 0.63 -6.58 -17.79
CA LEU A 276 -0.32 -6.52 -18.90
C LEU A 276 -1.65 -7.21 -18.55
N PHE A 277 -1.58 -8.44 -18.04
CA PHE A 277 -2.77 -9.15 -17.59
C PHE A 277 -3.48 -8.45 -16.43
N SER A 278 -2.73 -7.85 -15.50
CA SER A 278 -3.31 -7.11 -14.38
C SER A 278 -4.05 -5.85 -14.87
N ILE A 279 -3.50 -5.12 -15.83
CA ILE A 279 -4.13 -3.96 -16.46
C ILE A 279 -5.43 -4.36 -17.15
N ILE A 280 -5.41 -5.41 -17.98
CA ILE A 280 -6.58 -5.88 -18.73
C ILE A 280 -7.68 -6.36 -17.77
N LEU A 281 -7.34 -7.27 -16.84
CA LEU A 281 -8.32 -7.86 -15.91
C LEU A 281 -8.82 -6.82 -14.89
N GLY A 282 -7.97 -5.88 -14.48
CA GLY A 282 -8.37 -4.76 -13.62
C GLY A 282 -9.41 -3.87 -14.30
N ALA A 283 -9.17 -3.45 -15.53
CA ALA A 283 -10.10 -2.61 -16.28
C ALA A 283 -11.44 -3.29 -16.57
N ILE A 284 -11.40 -4.53 -17.07
CA ILE A 284 -12.63 -5.30 -17.38
C ILE A 284 -13.40 -5.65 -16.10
N GLY A 285 -12.68 -6.06 -15.05
CA GLY A 285 -13.27 -6.42 -13.77
C GLY A 285 -14.01 -5.27 -13.11
N ALA A 286 -13.49 -4.04 -13.16
CA ALA A 286 -14.16 -2.86 -12.64
C ALA A 286 -15.51 -2.61 -13.33
N ASN A 287 -15.58 -2.77 -14.65
CA ASN A 287 -16.79 -2.51 -15.45
C ASN A 287 -17.92 -3.52 -15.19
N SER A 288 -17.62 -4.69 -14.64
CA SER A 288 -18.61 -5.75 -14.38
C SER A 288 -19.20 -5.73 -12.96
N ARG A 289 -18.85 -4.73 -12.12
CA ARG A 289 -19.19 -4.71 -10.70
C ARG A 289 -20.21 -3.61 -10.35
N ILE A 290 -21.04 -3.92 -9.36
CA ILE A 290 -22.03 -2.98 -8.79
C ILE A 290 -21.59 -2.51 -7.38
N ASN A 291 -20.71 -3.27 -6.73
CA ASN A 291 -20.21 -2.93 -5.41
C ASN A 291 -19.01 -1.97 -5.54
N LEU A 292 -19.08 -0.81 -4.86
CA LEU A 292 -18.04 0.22 -4.90
C LEU A 292 -16.65 -0.31 -4.52
N HIS A 293 -16.57 -1.07 -3.43
CA HIS A 293 -15.27 -1.63 -3.01
C HIS A 293 -14.66 -2.55 -4.06
N ARG A 294 -15.48 -3.33 -4.78
CA ARG A 294 -15.01 -4.18 -5.88
C ARG A 294 -14.54 -3.37 -7.08
N ILE A 295 -15.27 -2.31 -7.46
CA ILE A 295 -14.88 -1.41 -8.55
C ILE A 295 -13.50 -0.81 -8.25
N TYR A 296 -13.31 -0.27 -7.06
CA TYR A 296 -12.03 0.33 -6.67
C TYR A 296 -10.92 -0.69 -6.46
N THR A 297 -11.23 -1.91 -6.04
CA THR A 297 -10.21 -2.99 -5.97
C THR A 297 -9.71 -3.37 -7.35
N HIS A 298 -10.60 -3.52 -8.32
CA HIS A 298 -10.20 -3.77 -9.71
C HIS A 298 -9.45 -2.57 -10.31
N GLY A 299 -9.84 -1.35 -9.95
CA GLY A 299 -9.06 -0.15 -10.24
C GLY A 299 -7.64 -0.21 -9.64
N SER A 300 -7.50 -0.67 -8.39
CA SER A 300 -6.18 -0.88 -7.77
C SER A 300 -5.34 -1.90 -8.54
N ILE A 301 -5.94 -3.01 -8.99
CA ILE A 301 -5.24 -4.03 -9.80
C ILE A 301 -4.75 -3.42 -11.12
N TYR A 302 -5.56 -2.58 -11.77
CA TYR A 302 -5.15 -1.84 -12.97
C TYR A 302 -3.96 -0.90 -12.67
N HIS A 303 -4.07 -0.02 -11.68
CA HIS A 303 -3.02 0.95 -11.34
C HIS A 303 -1.74 0.27 -10.88
N PHE A 304 -1.83 -0.80 -10.08
CA PHE A 304 -0.67 -1.61 -9.69
C PHE A 304 -0.04 -2.34 -10.88
N GLY A 305 -0.85 -2.74 -11.85
CA GLY A 305 -0.35 -3.26 -13.14
C GLY A 305 0.48 -2.22 -13.89
N VAL A 306 0.02 -0.96 -13.96
CA VAL A 306 0.78 0.15 -14.59
C VAL A 306 2.11 0.39 -13.86
N ILE A 307 2.11 0.38 -12.51
CA ILE A 307 3.32 0.54 -11.71
C ILE A 307 4.29 -0.63 -11.96
N LEU A 308 3.81 -1.87 -11.99
CA LEU A 308 4.67 -3.03 -12.28
C LEU A 308 5.27 -2.96 -13.68
N MET A 309 4.50 -2.45 -14.65
CA MET A 309 5.01 -2.28 -16.01
C MET A 309 6.08 -1.18 -16.08
N LEU A 310 6.00 -0.12 -15.27
CA LEU A 310 7.08 0.85 -15.11
C LEU A 310 8.34 0.19 -14.53
N LEU A 311 8.20 -0.66 -13.52
CA LEU A 311 9.33 -1.40 -12.94
C LEU A 311 9.98 -2.38 -13.93
N SER A 312 9.24 -2.89 -14.93
CA SER A 312 9.77 -3.80 -15.93
C SER A 312 10.82 -3.19 -16.86
N PHE A 313 10.96 -1.87 -16.88
CA PHE A 313 12.03 -1.19 -17.63
C PHE A 313 13.39 -1.16 -16.92
N PHE A 314 13.47 -1.56 -15.66
CA PHE A 314 14.69 -1.71 -14.86
C PHE A 314 15.64 -0.49 -14.85
N ASN A 315 15.12 0.71 -14.99
CA ASN A 315 15.91 1.93 -14.91
C ASN A 315 15.48 2.83 -13.75
N ASN A 316 16.39 3.69 -13.29
CA ASN A 316 16.16 4.55 -12.13
C ASN A 316 14.98 5.51 -12.33
N TYR A 317 14.81 6.03 -13.54
CA TYR A 317 13.73 6.98 -13.87
C TYR A 317 12.37 6.29 -13.83
N SER A 318 12.25 5.08 -14.39
CA SER A 318 11.00 4.32 -14.37
C SER A 318 10.64 3.85 -12.95
N ASN A 319 11.61 3.45 -12.14
CA ASN A 319 11.40 3.06 -10.75
C ASN A 319 10.88 4.26 -9.93
N PHE A 320 11.46 5.45 -10.10
CA PHE A 320 10.97 6.66 -9.45
C PHE A 320 9.57 7.06 -9.96
N SER A 321 9.32 6.98 -11.27
CA SER A 321 7.99 7.24 -11.83
C SER A 321 6.95 6.28 -11.26
N GLY A 322 7.29 4.98 -11.10
CA GLY A 322 6.43 4.00 -10.44
C GLY A 322 6.14 4.33 -8.98
N PHE A 323 7.15 4.78 -8.23
CA PHE A 323 6.97 5.27 -6.87
C PHE A 323 6.08 6.52 -6.81
N LEU A 324 6.32 7.50 -7.67
CA LEU A 324 5.51 8.71 -7.73
C LEU A 324 4.05 8.40 -8.06
N TYR A 325 3.83 7.51 -9.05
CA TYR A 325 2.50 7.03 -9.39
C TYR A 325 1.81 6.36 -8.18
N LEU A 326 2.52 5.45 -7.49
CA LEU A 326 2.02 4.81 -6.28
C LEU A 326 1.59 5.82 -5.22
N LEU A 327 2.46 6.80 -4.93
CA LEU A 327 2.20 7.82 -3.91
C LEU A 327 0.92 8.61 -4.21
N LEU A 328 0.81 9.15 -5.43
CA LEU A 328 -0.33 9.97 -5.84
C LEU A 328 -1.63 9.16 -5.91
N TYR A 329 -1.54 7.91 -6.37
CA TYR A 329 -2.65 6.98 -6.35
C TYR A 329 -3.15 6.69 -4.93
N LEU A 330 -2.25 6.37 -3.99
CA LEU A 330 -2.61 6.05 -2.60
C LEU A 330 -3.15 7.27 -1.84
N ILE A 331 -2.65 8.48 -2.09
CA ILE A 331 -3.23 9.72 -1.55
C ILE A 331 -4.69 9.85 -1.99
N THR A 332 -4.96 9.63 -3.26
CA THR A 332 -6.32 9.71 -3.82
C THR A 332 -7.22 8.62 -3.24
N LEU A 333 -6.73 7.39 -3.17
CA LEU A 333 -7.50 6.27 -2.63
C LEU A 333 -7.79 6.43 -1.13
N ASN A 334 -6.85 6.97 -0.36
CA ASN A 334 -7.04 7.26 1.06
C ASN A 334 -8.11 8.35 1.28
N GLY A 335 -8.12 9.39 0.42
CA GLY A 335 -9.19 10.38 0.36
C GLY A 335 -10.56 9.75 0.09
N LEU A 336 -10.61 8.82 -0.85
CA LEU A 336 -11.83 8.09 -1.19
C LEU A 336 -12.34 7.22 -0.03
N TYR A 337 -11.47 6.51 0.70
CA TYR A 337 -11.89 5.76 1.88
C TYR A 337 -12.49 6.66 2.97
N SER A 338 -12.03 7.90 3.11
CA SER A 338 -12.65 8.87 4.03
C SER A 338 -14.08 9.21 3.62
N VAL A 339 -14.39 9.23 2.31
CA VAL A 339 -15.76 9.34 1.80
C VAL A 339 -16.61 8.12 2.22
N PHE A 340 -16.09 6.90 2.08
CA PHE A 340 -16.82 5.68 2.45
C PHE A 340 -17.21 5.65 3.93
N TYR A 341 -16.35 6.15 4.84
CA TYR A 341 -16.71 6.25 6.26
C TYR A 341 -17.88 7.20 6.55
N ASN A 342 -18.17 8.12 5.63
CA ASN A 342 -19.33 9.00 5.72
C ASN A 342 -20.60 8.39 5.08
N LEU A 343 -20.49 7.33 4.28
CA LEU A 343 -21.62 6.70 3.62
C LEU A 343 -22.29 5.67 4.55
N LYS A 344 -23.16 6.15 5.44
CA LYS A 344 -23.97 5.34 6.36
C LYS A 344 -25.44 5.59 6.19
N SER A 345 -26.25 4.53 6.36
CA SER A 345 -27.71 4.56 6.45
C SER A 345 -28.16 3.57 7.51
N HIS A 346 -28.95 4.02 8.48
CA HIS A 346 -29.40 3.21 9.62
C HIS A 346 -28.27 2.51 10.39
N GLY A 347 -27.11 3.18 10.53
CA GLY A 347 -25.93 2.66 11.21
C GLY A 347 -25.04 1.74 10.38
N GLU A 348 -25.49 1.28 9.21
CA GLU A 348 -24.72 0.39 8.31
C GLU A 348 -23.96 1.18 7.24
N PHE A 349 -22.75 0.73 6.93
CA PHE A 349 -21.95 1.29 5.84
C PHE A 349 -22.47 0.82 4.47
N LEU A 350 -22.58 1.77 3.56
CA LEU A 350 -23.07 1.52 2.20
C LEU A 350 -21.94 1.13 1.28
N SER A 351 -22.11 0.04 0.53
CA SER A 351 -21.10 -0.49 -0.38
C SER A 351 -21.58 -0.61 -1.84
N SER A 352 -22.89 -0.49 -2.11
CA SER A 352 -23.42 -0.61 -3.47
C SER A 352 -23.44 0.74 -4.19
N GLN A 353 -23.19 0.74 -5.50
CA GLN A 353 -23.26 1.94 -6.34
C GLN A 353 -24.66 2.57 -6.30
N ILE A 354 -25.71 1.77 -6.35
CA ILE A 354 -27.09 2.25 -6.28
C ILE A 354 -27.37 2.98 -4.96
N SER A 355 -26.70 2.60 -3.88
CA SER A 355 -26.92 3.23 -2.57
C SER A 355 -26.43 4.68 -2.48
N ILE A 356 -25.67 5.17 -3.44
CA ILE A 356 -25.21 6.56 -3.51
C ILE A 356 -26.03 7.43 -4.46
N SER A 357 -27.14 6.91 -5.01
CA SER A 357 -28.04 7.67 -5.90
C SER A 357 -28.55 8.94 -5.22
N GLY A 358 -28.43 10.08 -5.91
CA GLY A 358 -28.88 11.38 -5.42
C GLY A 358 -28.07 11.90 -4.20
N LEU A 359 -26.84 11.42 -4.00
CA LEU A 359 -25.99 11.85 -2.89
C LEU A 359 -25.72 13.36 -2.93
N ALA A 360 -25.66 13.97 -4.12
CA ALA A 360 -25.37 15.39 -4.30
C ALA A 360 -26.42 16.30 -3.64
N GLU A 361 -27.70 15.88 -3.62
CA GLU A 361 -28.77 16.66 -3.01
C GLU A 361 -28.70 16.66 -1.48
N THR A 362 -28.28 15.55 -0.89
CA THR A 362 -28.32 15.35 0.55
C THR A 362 -26.99 15.64 1.24
N ARG A 363 -25.87 15.37 0.55
CA ARG A 363 -24.50 15.48 1.09
C ARG A 363 -23.53 16.11 0.08
N PRO A 364 -23.70 17.40 -0.23
CA PRO A 364 -22.95 18.06 -1.29
C PRO A 364 -21.43 18.08 -1.03
N HIS A 365 -20.97 18.15 0.24
CA HIS A 365 -19.56 18.12 0.56
C HIS A 365 -18.93 16.75 0.31
N THR A 366 -19.57 15.68 0.76
CA THR A 366 -19.12 14.29 0.55
C THR A 366 -19.13 13.93 -0.94
N THR A 367 -20.12 14.41 -1.70
CA THR A 367 -20.21 14.17 -3.14
C THR A 367 -19.14 14.91 -3.92
N ARG A 368 -18.81 16.17 -3.54
CA ARG A 368 -17.68 16.89 -4.13
C ARG A 368 -16.35 16.19 -3.85
N ALA A 369 -16.17 15.64 -2.64
CA ALA A 369 -15.00 14.86 -2.30
C ALA A 369 -14.89 13.60 -3.17
N LEU A 370 -15.98 12.89 -3.37
CA LEU A 370 -16.06 11.74 -4.26
C LEU A 370 -15.68 12.12 -5.70
N LEU A 371 -16.25 13.22 -6.23
CA LEU A 371 -15.98 13.73 -7.57
C LEU A 371 -14.49 14.05 -7.77
N ILE A 372 -13.89 14.79 -6.84
CA ILE A 372 -12.47 15.18 -6.92
C ILE A 372 -11.56 13.96 -6.85
N SER A 373 -11.85 13.00 -5.97
CA SER A 373 -11.10 11.75 -5.89
C SER A 373 -11.20 10.95 -7.20
N ILE A 374 -12.38 10.85 -7.80
CA ILE A 374 -12.57 10.14 -9.07
C ILE A 374 -11.85 10.88 -10.21
N PHE A 375 -11.97 12.19 -10.31
CA PHE A 375 -11.24 12.95 -11.33
C PHE A 375 -9.73 12.86 -11.17
N SER A 376 -9.23 12.76 -9.92
CA SER A 376 -7.83 12.47 -9.69
C SER A 376 -7.44 11.06 -10.17
N LEU A 377 -8.26 10.02 -9.91
CA LEU A 377 -8.04 8.67 -10.44
C LEU A 377 -8.08 8.62 -11.97
N LEU A 378 -8.84 9.52 -12.60
CA LEU A 378 -8.93 9.68 -14.06
C LEU A 378 -7.82 10.57 -14.64
N GLY A 379 -6.88 11.05 -13.84
CA GLY A 379 -5.78 11.88 -14.33
C GLY A 379 -6.20 13.24 -14.88
N PHE A 380 -7.32 13.83 -14.43
CA PHE A 380 -7.73 15.15 -14.87
C PHE A 380 -6.94 16.27 -14.18
N PRO A 381 -6.40 17.27 -14.95
CA PRO A 381 -5.87 18.49 -14.35
C PRO A 381 -7.01 19.26 -13.62
N PRO A 382 -6.79 19.90 -12.49
CA PRO A 382 -5.55 20.13 -11.75
C PRO A 382 -5.31 19.14 -10.60
N PHE A 383 -5.69 17.88 -10.72
CA PHE A 383 -5.58 16.90 -9.63
C PHE A 383 -4.29 16.10 -9.71
N ALA A 384 -3.85 15.58 -8.54
CA ALA A 384 -2.57 14.87 -8.41
C ALA A 384 -2.40 13.68 -9.36
N GLY A 385 -3.48 12.97 -9.68
CA GLY A 385 -3.47 11.87 -10.63
C GLY A 385 -2.97 12.26 -12.03
N PHE A 386 -3.15 13.51 -12.46
CA PHE A 386 -2.60 13.99 -13.71
C PHE A 386 -1.06 13.88 -13.75
N LEU A 387 -0.38 14.23 -12.66
CA LEU A 387 1.08 14.08 -12.57
C LEU A 387 1.51 12.61 -12.67
N ALA A 388 0.75 11.70 -12.06
CA ALA A 388 1.01 10.27 -12.15
C ALA A 388 0.88 9.78 -13.60
N GLU A 389 -0.23 10.10 -14.27
CA GLU A 389 -0.50 9.74 -15.67
C GLU A 389 0.54 10.36 -16.61
N PHE A 390 0.86 11.62 -16.44
CA PHE A 390 1.86 12.31 -17.25
C PHE A 390 3.26 11.70 -17.09
N SER A 391 3.65 11.34 -15.85
CA SER A 391 4.96 10.75 -15.59
C SER A 391 5.12 9.39 -16.29
N PHE A 392 4.11 8.51 -16.22
CA PHE A 392 4.22 7.20 -16.87
C PHE A 392 4.20 7.30 -18.38
N ILE A 393 3.34 8.16 -18.96
CA ILE A 393 3.29 8.38 -20.41
C ILE A 393 4.68 8.80 -20.93
N ASN A 394 5.34 9.75 -20.25
CA ASN A 394 6.68 10.19 -20.62
C ASN A 394 7.70 9.04 -20.64
N ILE A 395 7.68 8.15 -19.63
CA ILE A 395 8.59 7.00 -19.58
C ILE A 395 8.32 6.07 -20.79
N PHE A 396 7.06 5.75 -21.07
CA PHE A 396 6.72 4.86 -22.21
C PHE A 396 7.14 5.45 -23.56
N LEU A 397 7.01 6.76 -23.74
CA LEU A 397 7.48 7.45 -24.94
C LEU A 397 9.01 7.41 -25.05
N GLN A 398 9.74 7.65 -23.97
CA GLN A 398 11.20 7.57 -23.92
C GLN A 398 11.72 6.14 -24.20
N GLN A 399 11.04 5.13 -23.66
CA GLN A 399 11.36 3.71 -23.88
C GLN A 399 10.85 3.18 -25.24
N LYS A 400 10.20 4.01 -26.05
CA LYS A 400 9.61 3.64 -27.36
C LYS A 400 8.62 2.47 -27.29
N SER A 401 8.00 2.24 -26.12
CA SER A 401 7.05 1.14 -25.88
C SER A 401 5.62 1.54 -26.27
N TYR A 402 5.42 1.97 -27.52
CA TYR A 402 4.16 2.53 -28.00
C TYR A 402 2.98 1.56 -27.94
N TYR A 403 3.20 0.27 -28.26
CA TYR A 403 2.15 -0.74 -28.22
C TYR A 403 1.62 -0.97 -26.79
N ALA A 404 2.54 -1.05 -25.81
CA ALA A 404 2.15 -1.18 -24.42
C ALA A 404 1.36 0.03 -23.94
N LEU A 405 1.84 1.25 -24.28
CA LEU A 405 1.13 2.48 -23.96
C LEU A 405 -0.27 2.51 -24.56
N LEU A 406 -0.44 2.10 -25.80
CA LEU A 406 -1.74 2.04 -26.46
C LEU A 406 -2.70 1.08 -25.75
N ILE A 407 -2.23 -0.11 -25.36
CA ILE A 407 -3.05 -1.08 -24.59
C ILE A 407 -3.47 -0.49 -23.25
N ILE A 408 -2.54 0.15 -22.51
CA ILE A 408 -2.83 0.80 -21.25
C ILE A 408 -3.93 1.85 -21.42
N LEU A 409 -3.82 2.72 -22.44
CA LEU A 409 -4.80 3.77 -22.70
C LEU A 409 -6.17 3.22 -23.06
N ILE A 410 -6.24 2.14 -23.85
CA ILE A 410 -7.52 1.48 -24.15
C ILE A 410 -8.15 0.91 -22.87
N CYS A 411 -7.37 0.19 -22.05
CA CYS A 411 -7.84 -0.34 -20.77
C CYS A 411 -8.26 0.77 -19.81
N PHE A 412 -7.54 1.91 -19.84
CA PHE A 412 -7.92 3.09 -19.07
C PHE A 412 -9.30 3.63 -19.45
N LEU A 413 -9.64 3.71 -20.73
CA LEU A 413 -10.98 4.13 -21.17
C LEU A 413 -12.08 3.19 -20.68
N VAL A 414 -11.80 1.87 -20.62
CA VAL A 414 -12.74 0.88 -20.06
C VAL A 414 -12.94 1.12 -18.56
N LEU A 415 -11.86 1.36 -17.81
CA LEU A 415 -11.91 1.66 -16.37
C LEU A 415 -12.62 2.99 -16.11
N ALA A 416 -12.34 4.02 -16.91
CA ALA A 416 -12.92 5.36 -16.80
C ALA A 416 -14.44 5.34 -16.90
N LYS A 417 -15.02 4.46 -17.75
CA LYS A 417 -16.47 4.27 -17.81
C LYS A 417 -17.04 3.93 -16.43
N SER A 418 -16.45 2.96 -15.72
CA SER A 418 -16.92 2.55 -14.39
C SER A 418 -16.88 3.68 -13.36
N TYR A 419 -15.82 4.49 -13.39
CA TYR A 419 -15.66 5.64 -12.51
C TYR A 419 -16.66 6.77 -12.83
N LEU A 420 -16.92 7.03 -14.12
CA LEU A 420 -17.92 8.01 -14.54
C LEU A 420 -19.35 7.57 -14.20
N GLU A 421 -19.64 6.27 -14.23
CA GLU A 421 -20.94 5.74 -13.80
C GLU A 421 -21.19 6.00 -12.31
N ILE A 422 -20.17 5.96 -11.44
CA ILE A 422 -20.30 6.33 -10.03
C ILE A 422 -20.68 7.80 -9.88
N ILE A 423 -20.04 8.70 -10.65
CA ILE A 423 -20.38 10.13 -10.65
C ILE A 423 -21.80 10.33 -11.14
N LYS A 424 -22.17 9.66 -12.25
CA LYS A 424 -23.52 9.72 -12.79
C LYS A 424 -24.57 9.36 -11.73
N THR A 425 -24.39 8.23 -11.04
CA THR A 425 -25.30 7.77 -9.99
C THR A 425 -25.40 8.77 -8.84
N ALA A 426 -24.27 9.33 -8.39
CA ALA A 426 -24.25 10.27 -7.27
C ALA A 426 -24.89 11.63 -7.57
N TYR A 427 -24.82 12.12 -8.82
CA TYR A 427 -25.25 13.47 -9.20
C TYR A 427 -26.59 13.52 -9.95
N PHE A 428 -26.90 12.52 -10.79
CA PHE A 428 -27.99 12.62 -11.77
C PHE A 428 -29.13 11.62 -11.53
N GLU A 429 -28.97 10.66 -10.62
CA GLU A 429 -30.03 9.73 -10.27
C GLU A 429 -30.82 10.20 -9.06
N GLN A 430 -32.09 9.79 -8.98
CA GLN A 430 -32.97 10.16 -7.88
C GLN A 430 -32.53 9.50 -6.57
N LYS A 431 -32.72 10.22 -5.47
CA LYS A 431 -32.42 9.73 -4.13
C LYS A 431 -33.25 8.50 -3.77
N ILE A 432 -32.55 7.42 -3.37
CA ILE A 432 -33.16 6.16 -2.95
C ILE A 432 -33.08 5.97 -1.43
N LYS A 433 -31.99 6.43 -0.78
CA LYS A 433 -31.73 6.18 0.64
C LYS A 433 -31.64 7.47 1.47
N ASN A 434 -32.07 7.36 2.74
CA ASN A 434 -31.78 8.37 3.73
C ASN A 434 -30.42 8.04 4.40
N TYR A 435 -29.58 9.06 4.54
CA TYR A 435 -28.25 8.91 5.16
C TYR A 435 -28.29 9.39 6.60
N ASP A 436 -27.47 8.77 7.46
CA ASP A 436 -27.29 9.17 8.84
C ASP A 436 -26.56 10.54 8.91
N THR A 437 -26.55 11.19 10.07
CA THR A 437 -25.83 12.45 10.25
C THR A 437 -24.34 12.33 9.97
N GLU A 438 -23.78 13.28 9.23
CA GLU A 438 -22.34 13.28 8.91
C GLU A 438 -21.47 13.54 10.16
N ASN A 439 -20.36 12.84 10.24
CA ASN A 439 -19.36 13.10 11.28
C ASN A 439 -18.44 14.26 10.83
N LYS A 440 -18.50 15.39 11.55
CA LYS A 440 -17.70 16.59 11.25
C LYS A 440 -16.19 16.29 11.18
N THR A 441 -15.68 15.41 12.04
CA THR A 441 -14.26 15.04 12.03
C THR A 441 -13.88 14.35 10.73
N ILE A 442 -14.72 13.44 10.22
CA ILE A 442 -14.46 12.75 8.96
C ILE A 442 -14.60 13.73 7.79
N GLN A 443 -15.55 14.67 7.83
CA GLN A 443 -15.64 15.75 6.83
C GLN A 443 -14.36 16.56 6.74
N LEU A 444 -13.77 16.96 7.87
CA LEU A 444 -12.50 17.70 7.89
C LEU A 444 -11.37 16.89 7.28
N ILE A 445 -11.32 15.58 7.52
CA ILE A 445 -10.30 14.70 6.93
C ILE A 445 -10.52 14.54 5.42
N THR A 446 -11.76 14.39 4.96
CA THR A 446 -12.07 14.35 3.52
C THR A 446 -11.65 15.65 2.84
N LEU A 447 -11.93 16.80 3.45
CA LEU A 447 -11.49 18.10 2.94
C LEU A 447 -9.96 18.23 2.90
N PHE A 448 -9.27 17.76 3.95
CA PHE A 448 -7.81 17.73 3.98
C PHE A 448 -7.23 16.82 2.88
N GLY A 449 -7.79 15.62 2.68
CA GLY A 449 -7.39 14.72 1.59
C GLY A 449 -7.57 15.37 0.21
N ILE A 450 -8.69 16.06 -0.02
CA ILE A 450 -8.93 16.82 -1.25
C ILE A 450 -7.91 17.94 -1.43
N MET A 451 -7.64 18.68 -0.36
CA MET A 451 -6.66 19.77 -0.39
C MET A 451 -5.27 19.24 -0.77
N LEU A 452 -4.86 18.10 -0.21
CA LEU A 452 -3.62 17.43 -0.59
C LEU A 452 -3.59 17.05 -2.07
N ILE A 453 -4.66 16.47 -2.60
CA ILE A 453 -4.77 16.09 -4.02
C ILE A 453 -4.56 17.31 -4.93
N ILE A 454 -5.09 18.47 -4.56
CA ILE A 454 -4.96 19.69 -5.34
C ILE A 454 -3.57 20.33 -5.14
N VAL A 455 -3.11 20.44 -3.89
CA VAL A 455 -1.84 21.13 -3.57
C VAL A 455 -0.64 20.42 -4.17
N ILE A 456 -0.59 19.09 -4.09
CA ILE A 456 0.53 18.32 -4.64
C ILE A 456 0.63 18.45 -6.16
N SER A 457 -0.48 18.64 -6.86
CA SER A 457 -0.46 18.82 -8.32
C SER A 457 0.29 20.07 -8.79
N PHE A 458 0.40 21.09 -7.96
CA PHE A 458 1.19 22.28 -8.24
C PHE A 458 2.67 22.17 -7.87
N ASN A 459 3.09 21.01 -7.31
CA ASN A 459 4.46 20.75 -6.85
C ASN A 459 5.06 21.90 -6.00
N PRO A 460 4.36 22.36 -4.92
CA PRO A 460 4.84 23.46 -4.13
C PRO A 460 6.16 23.08 -3.47
N PHE A 461 7.09 24.04 -3.36
CA PHE A 461 8.40 23.85 -2.73
C PHE A 461 9.28 22.74 -3.36
N ASN A 462 9.03 22.37 -4.62
CA ASN A 462 9.75 21.30 -5.33
C ASN A 462 9.72 19.95 -4.60
N ILE A 463 8.61 19.63 -3.94
CA ILE A 463 8.43 18.40 -3.16
C ILE A 463 8.79 17.14 -3.98
N ILE A 464 8.46 17.13 -5.27
CA ILE A 464 8.76 15.98 -6.14
C ILE A 464 10.27 15.76 -6.29
N GLU A 465 11.07 16.84 -6.35
CA GLU A 465 12.52 16.77 -6.44
C GLU A 465 13.13 16.26 -5.13
N GLU A 466 12.68 16.75 -3.97
CA GLU A 466 13.10 16.24 -2.67
C GLU A 466 12.76 14.75 -2.50
N LEU A 467 11.54 14.34 -2.89
CA LEU A 467 11.14 12.93 -2.87
C LEU A 467 12.02 12.08 -3.80
N LYS A 468 12.45 12.62 -4.92
CA LYS A 468 13.34 11.96 -5.87
C LYS A 468 14.74 11.75 -5.26
N ASP A 469 15.27 12.75 -4.60
CA ASP A 469 16.57 12.66 -3.92
C ASP A 469 16.53 11.63 -2.79
N MET A 470 15.50 11.63 -1.96
CA MET A 470 15.30 10.61 -0.92
C MET A 470 15.16 9.21 -1.50
N PHE A 471 14.45 9.07 -2.61
CA PHE A 471 14.25 7.78 -3.26
C PHE A 471 15.57 7.24 -3.84
N TYR A 472 16.39 8.08 -4.46
CA TYR A 472 17.62 7.63 -5.10
C TYR A 472 18.74 7.23 -4.15
N VAL A 473 18.65 7.56 -2.87
CA VAL A 473 19.60 7.06 -1.84
C VAL A 473 19.69 5.53 -1.83
N ILE A 474 18.66 4.81 -2.27
CA ILE A 474 18.69 3.33 -2.33
C ILE A 474 19.73 2.80 -3.33
N TYR A 475 20.15 3.59 -4.32
CA TYR A 475 21.14 3.20 -5.33
C TYR A 475 22.59 3.46 -4.89
N LEU A 476 22.77 4.23 -3.82
CA LEU A 476 24.07 4.51 -3.19
C LEU A 476 24.43 3.42 -2.18
#